data_cc84c24b540770cdd927f64cd022e1bf
#
_entry.id   cc84c24b540770cdd927f64cd022e1bf
#
_cell.length_a   1.000
_cell.length_b   1.000
_cell.length_c   1.000
_cell.angle_alpha   90.00
_cell.angle_beta   90.00
_cell.angle_gamma   90.00
#
_symmetry.space_group_name_H-M   'P 1'
#
loop_
_entity.id
_entity.type
_entity.pdbx_description
1 polymer ?
#
loop_
_entity_poly.entity_id
_entity_poly.type
_entity_poly.pdbx_seq_one_letter_code
_entity_poly.pdbx_strand_id
1 'polypeptide(L)'
;MTQTNTENKIAIIAGAGPAGLTAALELLRTTNVKPIIFEAENVIGGISRTAKYNGNRMDIGGHRFFSKSDVVMDWWQEILPLQGKASKDDLAIGRQVPLASLGPDPETSDLVMLCRSRLSRILFLRKLFDYPITLNAETI
;
A
#
# COMPACT_ATOMS: atom_id res chain seq x y z
N MET A 1 10.74 -10.38 46.59
CA MET A 1 10.84 -10.54 45.12
C MET A 1 9.43 -10.82 44.60
N THR A 2 8.73 -9.79 44.18
CA THR A 2 7.37 -9.88 43.62
C THR A 2 7.50 -10.43 42.21
N GLN A 3 7.09 -11.65 41.95
CA GLN A 3 6.91 -12.20 40.63
C GLN A 3 5.83 -11.35 39.92
N THR A 4 6.22 -10.52 38.99
CA THR A 4 5.26 -9.90 38.08
C THR A 4 4.72 -11.01 37.20
N ASN A 5 3.49 -11.41 37.48
CA ASN A 5 2.71 -12.33 36.65
C ASN A 5 2.52 -11.63 35.30
N THR A 6 3.35 -11.96 34.33
CA THR A 6 3.20 -11.51 32.93
C THR A 6 2.05 -12.33 32.32
N GLU A 7 0.81 -12.01 32.70
CA GLU A 7 -0.33 -12.54 31.97
C GLU A 7 -0.16 -12.17 30.50
N ASN A 8 -0.11 -13.19 29.65
CA ASN A 8 -0.08 -13.01 28.19
C ASN A 8 -1.38 -12.34 27.76
N LYS A 9 -1.36 -11.02 27.64
CA LYS A 9 -2.52 -10.26 27.16
C LYS A 9 -2.80 -10.64 25.71
N ILE A 10 -4.07 -10.81 25.40
CA ILE A 10 -4.54 -11.13 24.05
C ILE A 10 -5.38 -9.96 23.56
N ALA A 11 -5.12 -9.50 22.33
CA ALA A 11 -5.96 -8.56 21.62
C ALA A 11 -6.73 -9.30 20.52
N ILE A 12 -8.05 -9.17 20.54
CA ILE A 12 -8.90 -9.72 19.48
C ILE A 12 -9.17 -8.61 18.47
N ILE A 13 -8.87 -8.88 17.20
CA ILE A 13 -9.04 -7.96 16.09
C ILE A 13 -10.05 -8.54 15.11
N ALA A 14 -11.11 -7.80 14.82
CA ALA A 14 -12.11 -8.19 13.85
C ALA A 14 -11.75 -7.59 12.49
N GLY A 15 -11.45 -8.47 11.51
CA GLY A 15 -11.10 -8.15 10.14
C GLY A 15 -9.59 -8.10 9.88
N ALA A 16 -9.17 -8.81 8.83
CA ALA A 16 -7.80 -8.83 8.31
C ALA A 16 -7.61 -7.88 7.10
N GLY A 17 -8.28 -6.73 7.13
CA GLY A 17 -8.01 -5.62 6.23
C GLY A 17 -6.78 -4.81 6.67
N PRO A 18 -6.41 -3.74 5.93
CA PRO A 18 -5.23 -2.93 6.24
C PRO A 18 -5.17 -2.46 7.69
N ALA A 19 -6.28 -1.98 8.24
CA ALA A 19 -6.35 -1.48 9.62
C ALA A 19 -6.06 -2.58 10.65
N GLY A 20 -6.70 -3.75 10.52
CA GLY A 20 -6.51 -4.88 11.44
C GLY A 20 -5.10 -5.46 11.36
N LEU A 21 -4.55 -5.59 10.15
CA LEU A 21 -3.18 -6.08 9.95
C LEU A 21 -2.14 -5.11 10.49
N THR A 22 -2.32 -3.80 10.29
CA THR A 22 -1.44 -2.76 10.86
C THR A 22 -1.50 -2.77 12.38
N ALA A 23 -2.70 -2.82 12.97
CA ALA A 23 -2.85 -2.88 14.42
C ALA A 23 -2.16 -4.12 15.02
N ALA A 24 -2.31 -5.28 14.37
CA ALA A 24 -1.63 -6.51 14.80
C ALA A 24 -0.11 -6.39 14.71
N LEU A 25 0.41 -5.84 13.62
CA LEU A 25 1.85 -5.63 13.45
C LEU A 25 2.43 -4.71 14.52
N GLU A 26 1.76 -3.59 14.79
CA GLU A 26 2.22 -2.63 15.81
C GLU A 26 2.14 -3.22 17.22
N LEU A 27 1.11 -3.99 17.55
CA LEU A 27 1.05 -4.71 18.83
C LEU A 27 2.22 -5.68 19.00
N LEU A 28 2.58 -6.41 17.93
CA LEU A 28 3.71 -7.34 17.96
C LEU A 28 5.07 -6.63 18.06
N ARG A 29 5.20 -5.45 17.47
CA ARG A 29 6.45 -4.67 17.49
C ARG A 29 6.69 -3.93 18.80
N THR A 30 5.62 -3.42 19.39
CA THR A 30 5.73 -2.44 20.49
C THR A 30 5.28 -2.97 21.83
N THR A 31 4.67 -4.16 21.89
CA THR A 31 4.09 -4.72 23.12
C THR A 31 4.30 -6.23 23.25
N ASN A 32 3.98 -6.78 24.43
CA ASN A 32 3.89 -8.22 24.66
C ASN A 32 2.47 -8.77 24.49
N VAL A 33 1.58 -8.03 23.82
CA VAL A 33 0.20 -8.43 23.55
C VAL A 33 0.18 -9.34 22.32
N LYS A 34 -0.45 -10.50 22.42
CA LYS A 34 -0.63 -11.43 21.30
C LYS A 34 -1.89 -11.05 20.51
N PRO A 35 -1.81 -10.57 19.28
CA PRO A 35 -2.98 -10.33 18.46
C PRO A 35 -3.55 -11.64 17.91
N ILE A 36 -4.88 -11.74 17.89
CA ILE A 36 -5.65 -12.79 17.21
C ILE A 36 -6.61 -12.08 16.26
N ILE A 37 -6.49 -12.36 14.98
CA ILE A 37 -7.31 -11.72 13.95
C ILE A 37 -8.37 -12.71 13.48
N PHE A 38 -9.63 -12.29 13.48
CA PHE A 38 -10.74 -13.01 12.87
C PHE A 38 -11.12 -12.34 11.57
N GLU A 39 -11.12 -13.11 10.49
CA GLU A 39 -11.52 -12.65 9.16
C GLU A 39 -12.73 -13.46 8.69
N ALA A 40 -13.73 -12.79 8.14
CA ALA A 40 -14.95 -13.43 7.65
C ALA A 40 -14.76 -14.12 6.30
N GLU A 41 -13.82 -13.61 5.49
CA GLU A 41 -13.49 -14.14 4.18
C GLU A 41 -12.36 -15.17 4.27
N ASN A 42 -12.19 -15.95 3.23
CA ASN A 42 -11.08 -16.91 3.12
C ASN A 42 -9.78 -16.27 2.61
N VAL A 43 -9.77 -14.95 2.40
CA VAL A 43 -8.64 -14.15 1.88
C VAL A 43 -8.48 -12.90 2.71
N ILE A 44 -7.24 -12.62 3.13
CA ILE A 44 -6.89 -11.40 3.84
C ILE A 44 -6.70 -10.21 2.90
N GLY A 45 -6.60 -9.00 3.45
CA GLY A 45 -6.31 -7.76 2.74
C GLY A 45 -7.50 -6.82 2.59
N GLY A 46 -8.73 -7.29 2.82
CA GLY A 46 -9.94 -6.45 2.75
C GLY A 46 -10.05 -5.70 1.42
N ILE A 47 -10.25 -4.39 1.48
CA ILE A 47 -10.36 -3.52 0.28
C ILE A 47 -9.04 -3.41 -0.51
N SER A 48 -7.89 -3.73 0.10
CA SER A 48 -6.57 -3.67 -0.55
C SER A 48 -6.14 -4.99 -1.16
N ARG A 49 -7.02 -6.00 -1.16
CA ARG A 49 -6.70 -7.30 -1.77
C ARG A 49 -6.66 -7.23 -3.29
N THR A 50 -5.81 -8.06 -3.86
CA THR A 50 -5.71 -8.26 -5.31
C THR A 50 -6.48 -9.54 -5.70
N ALA A 51 -7.50 -9.40 -6.54
CA ALA A 51 -8.18 -10.54 -7.14
C ALA A 51 -7.30 -11.16 -8.24
N LYS A 52 -7.27 -12.50 -8.27
CA LYS A 52 -6.57 -13.25 -9.31
C LYS A 52 -7.59 -14.07 -10.10
N TYR A 53 -7.61 -13.89 -11.42
CA TYR A 53 -8.49 -14.63 -12.30
C TYR A 53 -7.83 -14.87 -13.66
N ASN A 54 -7.79 -16.11 -14.11
CA ASN A 54 -7.22 -16.52 -15.39
C ASN A 54 -5.81 -15.93 -15.67
N GLY A 55 -4.92 -15.96 -14.67
CA GLY A 55 -3.56 -15.42 -14.78
C GLY A 55 -3.47 -13.90 -14.65
N ASN A 56 -4.58 -13.19 -14.64
CA ASN A 56 -4.63 -11.75 -14.45
C ASN A 56 -4.74 -11.37 -12.97
N ARG A 57 -4.23 -10.20 -12.62
CA ARG A 57 -4.30 -9.62 -11.26
C ARG A 57 -5.02 -8.28 -11.35
N MET A 58 -5.96 -8.03 -10.46
CA MET A 58 -6.72 -6.80 -10.39
C MET A 58 -6.98 -6.43 -8.94
N ASP A 59 -6.58 -5.23 -8.56
CA ASP A 59 -6.88 -4.71 -7.24
C ASP A 59 -8.36 -4.31 -7.13
N ILE A 60 -8.99 -4.69 -6.02
CA ILE A 60 -10.41 -4.40 -5.79
C ILE A 60 -10.61 -2.94 -5.41
N GLY A 61 -9.68 -2.39 -4.63
CA GLY A 61 -9.68 -1.00 -4.21
C GLY A 61 -8.75 -0.12 -5.04
N GLY A 62 -8.52 1.09 -4.56
CA GLY A 62 -7.50 1.97 -5.12
C GLY A 62 -6.11 1.39 -4.90
N HIS A 63 -5.35 1.18 -5.96
CA HIS A 63 -4.01 0.59 -5.92
C HIS A 63 -2.89 1.64 -5.93
N ARG A 64 -3.22 2.88 -5.61
CA ARG A 64 -2.23 3.95 -5.44
C ARG A 64 -2.12 4.32 -3.98
N PHE A 65 -0.92 4.18 -3.45
CA PHE A 65 -0.60 4.68 -2.12
C PHE A 65 -0.04 6.11 -2.21
N PHE A 66 -0.55 6.99 -1.37
CA PHE A 66 0.05 8.28 -1.06
C PHE A 66 -0.45 8.74 0.32
N SER A 67 0.38 9.47 1.04
CA SER A 67 0.02 10.10 2.30
C SER A 67 0.64 11.48 2.39
N LYS A 68 0.01 12.37 3.16
CA LYS A 68 0.58 13.68 3.56
C LYS A 68 1.35 13.59 4.88
N SER A 69 1.30 12.43 5.53
CA SER A 69 1.98 12.18 6.80
C SER A 69 3.31 11.50 6.54
N ASP A 70 4.41 12.13 6.93
CA ASP A 70 5.75 11.55 6.81
C ASP A 70 5.87 10.26 7.61
N VAL A 71 5.28 10.20 8.81
CA VAL A 71 5.23 8.97 9.64
C VAL A 71 4.63 7.79 8.89
N VAL A 72 3.54 8.03 8.14
CA VAL A 72 2.90 6.97 7.35
C VAL A 72 3.75 6.61 6.13
N MET A 73 4.40 7.60 5.50
CA MET A 73 5.28 7.35 4.36
C MET A 73 6.50 6.54 4.78
N ASP A 74 7.14 6.89 5.89
CA ASP A 74 8.31 6.20 6.45
C ASP A 74 7.95 4.76 6.83
N TRP A 75 6.81 4.56 7.50
CA TRP A 75 6.31 3.24 7.87
C TRP A 75 6.09 2.33 6.65
N TRP A 76 5.53 2.88 5.57
CA TRP A 76 5.36 2.13 4.32
C TRP A 76 6.68 1.79 3.65
N GLN A 77 7.64 2.72 3.64
CA GLN A 77 8.96 2.49 3.04
C GLN A 77 9.82 1.50 3.85
N GLU A 78 9.53 1.34 5.14
CA GLU A 78 10.13 0.29 5.96
C GLU A 78 9.67 -1.10 5.51
N ILE A 79 8.41 -1.25 5.10
CA ILE A 79 7.83 -2.53 4.66
C ILE A 79 8.09 -2.77 3.17
N LEU A 80 7.90 -1.74 2.35
CA LEU A 80 8.09 -1.75 0.89
C LEU A 80 8.97 -0.57 0.50
N PRO A 81 10.29 -0.74 0.47
CA PRO A 81 11.21 0.33 0.10
C PRO A 81 11.00 0.79 -1.35
N LEU A 82 11.23 2.08 -1.57
CA LEU A 82 11.15 2.68 -2.89
C LEU A 82 12.20 2.07 -3.82
N GLN A 83 11.86 1.90 -5.11
CA GLN A 83 12.77 1.38 -6.13
C GLN A 83 14.10 2.14 -6.18
N GLY A 84 15.20 1.40 -6.29
CA GLY A 84 16.57 1.93 -6.42
C GLY A 84 17.03 2.04 -7.86
N LYS A 85 16.31 1.40 -8.79
CA LYS A 85 16.57 1.43 -10.24
C LYS A 85 15.28 1.63 -11.01
N ALA A 86 15.40 2.17 -12.21
CA ALA A 86 14.30 2.22 -13.16
C ALA A 86 13.92 0.79 -13.60
N SER A 87 12.62 0.49 -13.65
CA SER A 87 12.15 -0.77 -14.19
C SER A 87 12.33 -0.85 -15.72
N LYS A 88 12.25 -2.05 -16.28
CA LYS A 88 12.28 -2.23 -17.75
C LYS A 88 11.22 -1.41 -18.46
N ASP A 89 10.02 -1.29 -17.88
CA ASP A 89 8.93 -0.47 -18.44
C ASP A 89 9.29 1.01 -18.42
N ASP A 90 9.92 1.49 -17.35
CA ASP A 90 10.36 2.89 -17.27
C ASP A 90 11.41 3.20 -18.33
N LEU A 91 12.36 2.29 -18.51
CA LEU A 91 13.41 2.41 -19.52
C LEU A 91 12.85 2.36 -20.96
N ALA A 92 11.90 1.43 -21.21
CA ALA A 92 11.31 1.24 -22.53
C ALA A 92 10.54 2.48 -23.03
N ILE A 93 9.93 3.23 -22.12
CA ILE A 93 9.16 4.45 -22.47
C ILE A 93 9.88 5.74 -22.10
N GLY A 94 11.14 5.67 -21.68
CA GLY A 94 11.95 6.84 -21.32
C GLY A 94 11.42 7.58 -20.09
N ARG A 95 10.72 6.89 -19.17
CA ARG A 95 10.14 7.52 -17.97
C ARG A 95 11.22 7.77 -16.93
N GLN A 96 11.30 8.99 -16.45
CA GLN A 96 12.09 9.34 -15.27
C GLN A 96 11.25 9.16 -14.01
N VAL A 97 11.80 8.45 -13.04
CA VAL A 97 11.15 8.16 -11.75
C VAL A 97 12.11 8.49 -10.59
N PRO A 98 11.60 8.90 -9.43
CA PRO A 98 12.42 9.02 -8.23
C PRO A 98 13.03 7.66 -7.87
N LEU A 99 14.31 7.67 -7.52
CA LEU A 99 15.05 6.47 -7.12
C LEU A 99 15.62 6.65 -5.70
N ALA A 100 15.50 5.63 -4.88
CA ALA A 100 16.16 5.58 -3.58
C ALA A 100 17.57 5.03 -3.75
N SER A 101 18.57 5.69 -3.14
CA SER A 101 19.99 5.32 -3.28
C SER A 101 20.32 3.88 -2.86
N LEU A 102 19.56 3.35 -1.89
CA LEU A 102 19.69 1.97 -1.39
C LEU A 102 18.45 1.12 -1.67
N GLY A 103 17.59 1.57 -2.57
CA GLY A 103 16.38 0.85 -2.93
C GLY A 103 16.66 -0.42 -3.71
N PRO A 104 15.77 -1.42 -3.64
CA PRO A 104 15.89 -2.65 -4.39
C PRO A 104 15.72 -2.42 -5.90
N ASP A 105 16.27 -3.35 -6.67
CA ASP A 105 16.04 -3.43 -8.11
C ASP A 105 14.68 -4.08 -8.37
N PRO A 106 13.73 -3.40 -9.02
CA PRO A 106 12.39 -3.94 -9.26
C PRO A 106 12.35 -5.14 -10.20
N GLU A 107 13.42 -5.41 -10.93
CA GLU A 107 13.50 -6.58 -11.82
C GLU A 107 13.93 -7.85 -11.08
N THR A 108 14.43 -7.71 -9.85
CA THR A 108 14.95 -8.83 -9.05
C THR A 108 14.28 -8.97 -7.69
N SER A 109 13.49 -7.99 -7.27
CA SER A 109 12.80 -7.97 -5.98
C SER A 109 11.31 -7.72 -6.14
N ASP A 110 10.49 -8.57 -5.54
CA ASP A 110 9.03 -8.36 -5.44
C ASP A 110 8.67 -7.40 -4.27
N LEU A 111 9.58 -7.21 -3.32
CA LEU A 111 9.39 -6.32 -2.18
C LEU A 111 9.91 -4.92 -2.51
N VAL A 112 9.20 -4.21 -3.36
CA VAL A 112 9.57 -2.89 -3.84
C VAL A 112 8.34 -2.04 -4.13
N MET A 113 8.39 -0.77 -3.74
CA MET A 113 7.38 0.21 -4.12
C MET A 113 7.82 0.93 -5.40
N LEU A 114 7.01 0.82 -6.44
CA LEU A 114 7.26 1.46 -7.73
C LEU A 114 6.64 2.85 -7.78
N CYS A 115 7.42 3.84 -8.18
CA CYS A 115 6.89 5.15 -8.54
C CYS A 115 6.29 5.11 -9.94
N ARG A 116 4.99 5.45 -10.04
CA ARG A 116 4.28 5.49 -11.32
C ARG A 116 3.55 6.82 -11.48
N SER A 117 3.73 7.45 -12.62
CA SER A 117 2.86 8.55 -13.03
C SER A 117 1.47 8.01 -13.33
N ARG A 118 0.46 8.75 -12.95
CA ARG A 118 -0.93 8.37 -13.17
C ARG A 118 -1.62 9.43 -14.02
N LEU A 119 -2.18 9.00 -15.14
CA LEU A 119 -3.17 9.77 -15.85
C LEU A 119 -4.56 9.41 -15.29
N SER A 120 -5.15 10.34 -14.55
CA SER A 120 -6.51 10.18 -14.03
C SER A 120 -7.43 11.14 -14.75
N ARG A 121 -8.59 10.66 -15.16
CA ARG A 121 -9.61 11.45 -15.81
C ARG A 121 -10.98 11.15 -15.23
N ILE A 122 -11.84 12.15 -15.23
CA ILE A 122 -13.24 12.03 -14.85
C ILE A 122 -14.04 12.05 -16.14
N LEU A 123 -14.85 11.01 -16.38
CA LEU A 123 -15.83 11.00 -17.44
C LEU A 123 -17.13 11.63 -16.92
N PHE A 124 -17.50 12.78 -17.46
CA PHE A 124 -18.76 13.46 -17.13
C PHE A 124 -19.40 14.01 -18.40
N LEU A 125 -20.69 13.74 -18.60
CA LEU A 125 -21.45 14.14 -19.79
C LEU A 125 -20.74 13.81 -21.12
N ARG A 126 -20.14 12.62 -21.21
CA ARG A 126 -19.36 12.13 -22.37
C ARG A 126 -18.09 12.92 -22.69
N LYS A 127 -17.61 13.77 -21.77
CA LYS A 127 -16.33 14.46 -21.84
C LYS A 127 -15.39 13.91 -20.80
N LEU A 128 -14.11 13.89 -21.10
CA LEU A 128 -13.03 13.50 -20.19
C LEU A 128 -12.37 14.75 -19.64
N PHE A 129 -12.39 14.90 -18.33
CA PHE A 129 -11.72 15.98 -17.61
C PHE A 129 -10.51 15.44 -16.88
N ASP A 130 -9.41 16.18 -16.91
CA ASP A 130 -8.23 15.78 -16.16
C ASP A 130 -8.45 15.88 -14.65
N TYR A 131 -7.83 14.98 -13.90
CA TYR A 131 -7.90 14.98 -12.44
C TYR A 131 -6.49 15.17 -11.84
N PRO A 132 -6.31 16.05 -10.85
CA PRO A 132 -7.33 16.90 -10.20
C PRO A 132 -7.90 17.97 -11.13
N ILE A 133 -9.18 18.30 -10.92
CA ILE A 133 -9.87 19.31 -11.74
C ILE A 133 -9.19 20.67 -11.53
N THR A 134 -8.77 21.28 -12.60
CA THR A 134 -8.20 22.63 -12.64
C THR A 134 -9.11 23.54 -13.47
N LEU A 135 -9.18 24.82 -13.09
CA LEU A 135 -9.89 25.82 -13.89
C LEU A 135 -9.08 26.09 -15.16
N ASN A 136 -9.46 25.47 -16.26
CA ASN A 136 -8.90 25.70 -17.59
C ASN A 136 -10.02 25.79 -18.62
N ALA A 137 -9.67 26.06 -19.89
CA ALA A 137 -10.64 26.22 -20.97
C ALA A 137 -11.50 24.96 -21.25
N GLU A 138 -11.11 23.79 -20.76
CA GLU A 138 -11.88 22.54 -20.91
C GLU A 138 -12.87 22.33 -19.78
N THR A 139 -12.68 22.99 -18.64
CA THR A 139 -13.53 22.86 -17.43
C THR A 139 -14.51 24.00 -17.25
N ILE A 140 -14.41 25.06 -18.02
CA ILE A 140 -15.33 26.20 -18.11
C ILE A 140 -16.24 25.99 -19.33
#